data_93adbf476ab618d36859a95b115df83d
#
_entry.id   93adbf476ab618d36859a95b115df83d
#
_cell.length_a   1.000
_cell.length_b   1.000
_cell.length_c   1.000
_cell.angle_alpha   90.00
_cell.angle_beta   90.00
_cell.angle_gamma   90.00
#
_symmetry.space_group_name_H-M   'P 1'
#
loop_
_entity.id
_entity.type
_entity.pdbx_description
1 polymer ?
#
loop_
_entity_poly.entity_id
_entity_poly.type
_entity_poly.pdbx_seq_one_letter_code
_entity_poly.pdbx_strand_id
1 'polypeptide(L)'
;MSLKIVTAAFFSAALGLSAADFDASKLPPVSAKQGVTYEKDIKPLFERSCFKCHGPEKQKAKLRLDSLEATLKGGSNGAGFEKGASAKSTFVASVARLMSDDENMPPEGKGQAFSKEEVGLLRAWIDQGTK
;
A
#
# COMPACT_ATOMS: atom_id res chain seq x y z
N MET A 1 30.14 -54.93 10.17
CA MET A 1 29.46 -53.79 10.76
C MET A 1 29.23 -52.76 9.67
N SER A 2 28.01 -52.72 9.12
CA SER A 2 27.65 -51.77 8.02
C SER A 2 27.08 -50.52 8.61
N LEU A 3 27.80 -49.41 8.41
CA LEU A 3 27.36 -48.06 8.81
C LEU A 3 26.39 -47.51 7.77
N LYS A 4 25.11 -47.45 8.13
CA LYS A 4 24.09 -46.84 7.29
C LYS A 4 24.15 -45.31 7.47
N ILE A 5 24.64 -44.62 6.42
CA ILE A 5 24.59 -43.16 6.35
C ILE A 5 23.15 -42.74 6.00
N VAL A 6 22.49 -42.12 6.97
CA VAL A 6 21.17 -41.52 6.74
C VAL A 6 21.39 -40.10 6.22
N THR A 7 21.16 -39.91 4.94
CA THR A 7 21.22 -38.61 4.30
C THR A 7 19.90 -37.86 4.62
N ALA A 8 19.96 -36.89 5.53
CA ALA A 8 18.86 -36.00 5.78
C ALA A 8 18.73 -34.99 4.63
N ALA A 9 17.68 -35.14 3.83
CA ALA A 9 17.33 -34.17 2.83
C ALA A 9 16.73 -32.90 3.51
N PHE A 10 17.49 -31.83 3.52
CA PHE A 10 16.97 -30.52 3.91
C PHE A 10 16.05 -30.03 2.81
N PHE A 11 14.75 -30.11 3.04
CA PHE A 11 13.74 -29.50 2.20
C PHE A 11 13.73 -28.00 2.53
N SER A 12 14.48 -27.21 1.76
CA SER A 12 14.44 -25.76 1.83
C SER A 12 13.11 -25.30 1.22
N ALA A 13 12.14 -25.02 2.08
CA ALA A 13 10.92 -24.35 1.66
C ALA A 13 11.28 -22.90 1.30
N ALA A 14 11.46 -22.63 0.01
CA ALA A 14 11.49 -21.26 -0.49
C ALA A 14 10.11 -20.66 -0.23
N LEU A 15 9.98 -19.81 0.79
CA LEU A 15 8.86 -18.90 0.91
C LEU A 15 8.95 -17.98 -0.30
N GLY A 16 8.11 -18.25 -1.29
CA GLY A 16 7.90 -17.36 -2.41
C GLY A 16 7.37 -16.05 -1.87
N LEU A 17 8.23 -15.02 -1.77
CA LEU A 17 7.76 -13.65 -1.70
C LEU A 17 7.01 -13.42 -3.00
N SER A 18 5.68 -13.28 -2.90
CA SER A 18 4.88 -12.77 -4.00
C SER A 18 5.41 -11.37 -4.31
N ALA A 19 6.14 -11.23 -5.42
CA ALA A 19 6.53 -9.94 -5.92
C ALA A 19 5.22 -9.18 -6.22
N ALA A 20 5.08 -7.95 -5.72
CA ALA A 20 3.97 -7.10 -6.09
C ALA A 20 3.97 -6.94 -7.63
N ASP A 21 2.79 -7.06 -8.26
CA ASP A 21 2.62 -7.05 -9.72
C ASP A 21 2.83 -5.67 -10.35
N PHE A 22 3.80 -4.90 -9.87
CA PHE A 22 4.14 -3.58 -10.40
C PHE A 22 5.65 -3.31 -10.34
N ASP A 23 6.10 -2.40 -11.18
CA ASP A 23 7.50 -1.98 -11.21
C ASP A 23 7.77 -0.88 -10.18
N ALA A 24 8.32 -1.27 -9.03
CA ALA A 24 8.63 -0.36 -7.93
C ALA A 24 9.66 0.74 -8.28
N SER A 25 10.47 0.53 -9.34
CA SER A 25 11.43 1.54 -9.81
C SER A 25 10.76 2.79 -10.40
N LYS A 26 9.49 2.67 -10.77
CA LYS A 26 8.67 3.77 -11.32
C LYS A 26 7.93 4.56 -10.25
N LEU A 27 7.98 4.14 -8.99
CA LEU A 27 7.37 4.90 -7.90
C LEU A 27 8.04 6.28 -7.77
N PRO A 28 7.24 7.34 -7.55
CA PRO A 28 7.80 8.64 -7.18
C PRO A 28 8.68 8.53 -5.94
N PRO A 29 9.71 9.37 -5.80
CA PRO A 29 10.58 9.32 -4.63
C PRO A 29 9.83 9.62 -3.33
N VAL A 30 10.30 9.05 -2.24
CA VAL A 30 9.76 9.32 -0.90
C VAL A 30 9.99 10.79 -0.56
N SER A 31 8.97 11.47 -0.03
CA SER A 31 9.10 12.85 0.45
C SER A 31 10.14 12.94 1.56
N ALA A 32 10.95 14.01 1.55
CA ALA A 32 11.90 14.31 2.61
C ALA A 32 11.24 14.83 3.91
N LYS A 33 9.92 15.10 3.89
CA LYS A 33 9.18 15.58 5.06
C LYS A 33 9.25 14.58 6.19
N GLN A 34 9.63 15.05 7.39
CA GLN A 34 9.63 14.27 8.62
C GLN A 34 8.37 14.53 9.44
N GLY A 35 8.03 13.60 10.34
CA GLY A 35 6.86 13.72 11.20
C GLY A 35 5.54 13.74 10.45
N VAL A 36 5.46 13.00 9.36
CA VAL A 36 4.23 12.86 8.56
C VAL A 36 3.17 12.11 9.36
N THR A 37 1.98 12.68 9.45
CA THR A 37 0.86 12.09 10.18
C THR A 37 -0.37 11.94 9.29
N TYR A 38 -1.20 10.96 9.64
CA TYR A 38 -2.47 10.74 8.95
C TYR A 38 -3.35 11.98 8.95
N GLU A 39 -3.61 12.57 10.15
CA GLU A 39 -4.57 13.66 10.29
C GLU A 39 -4.15 14.94 9.54
N LYS A 40 -2.87 15.28 9.56
CA LYS A 40 -2.38 16.52 8.94
C LYS A 40 -2.06 16.38 7.46
N ASP A 41 -1.50 15.23 7.07
CA ASP A 41 -0.84 15.11 5.77
C ASP A 41 -1.59 14.19 4.82
N ILE A 42 -2.19 13.11 5.31
CA ILE A 42 -2.75 12.06 4.48
C ILE A 42 -4.27 12.18 4.36
N LYS A 43 -4.97 12.41 5.45
CA LYS A 43 -6.43 12.53 5.46
C LYS A 43 -6.96 13.57 4.46
N PRO A 44 -6.36 14.77 4.31
CA PRO A 44 -6.82 15.74 3.30
C PRO A 44 -6.71 15.19 1.87
N LEU A 45 -5.71 14.36 1.57
CA LEU A 45 -5.56 13.74 0.26
C LEU A 45 -6.65 12.69 0.03
N PHE A 46 -6.92 11.86 1.03
CA PHE A 46 -7.96 10.84 0.96
C PHE A 46 -9.37 11.46 0.89
N GLU A 47 -9.62 12.54 1.63
CA GLU A 47 -10.88 13.27 1.59
C GLU A 47 -11.17 13.75 0.18
N ARG A 48 -10.22 14.40 -0.44
CA ARG A 48 -10.35 14.92 -1.81
C ARG A 48 -10.55 13.81 -2.84
N SER A 49 -9.81 12.72 -2.74
CA SER A 49 -9.66 11.74 -3.82
C SER A 49 -10.36 10.40 -3.58
N CYS A 50 -10.70 10.06 -2.34
CA CYS A 50 -11.08 8.69 -1.98
C CYS A 50 -12.41 8.58 -1.22
N PHE A 51 -12.78 9.54 -0.39
CA PHE A 51 -13.92 9.43 0.54
C PHE A 51 -15.26 9.22 -0.16
N LYS A 52 -15.41 9.65 -1.39
CA LYS A 52 -16.65 9.45 -2.14
C LYS A 52 -17.02 7.95 -2.27
N CYS A 53 -16.01 7.10 -2.40
CA CYS A 53 -16.19 5.65 -2.55
C CYS A 53 -15.67 4.84 -1.35
N HIS A 54 -14.77 5.40 -0.55
CA HIS A 54 -14.12 4.77 0.60
C HIS A 54 -14.20 5.67 1.85
N GLY A 55 -15.40 6.10 2.19
CA GLY A 55 -15.67 7.01 3.29
C GLY A 55 -16.80 6.52 4.19
N PRO A 56 -17.35 7.42 5.02
CA PRO A 56 -18.41 7.04 5.98
C PRO A 56 -19.72 6.63 5.33
N GLU A 57 -20.05 7.20 4.16
CA GLU A 57 -21.32 6.94 3.47
C GLU A 57 -21.25 5.74 2.51
N LYS A 58 -20.08 5.46 1.95
CA LYS A 58 -19.86 4.36 1.01
C LYS A 58 -18.52 3.70 1.28
N GLN A 59 -18.52 2.37 1.34
CA GLN A 59 -17.33 1.58 1.60
C GLN A 59 -17.16 0.53 0.49
N LYS A 60 -16.81 0.98 -0.69
CA LYS A 60 -16.52 0.08 -1.81
C LYS A 60 -15.37 -0.85 -1.45
N ALA A 61 -15.50 -2.15 -1.72
CA ALA A 61 -14.57 -3.20 -1.31
C ALA A 61 -14.36 -3.27 0.22
N LYS A 62 -15.34 -2.80 1.02
CA LYS A 62 -15.27 -2.71 2.49
C LYS A 62 -14.13 -1.85 3.01
N LEU A 63 -13.56 -0.99 2.17
CA LEU A 63 -12.48 -0.09 2.53
C LEU A 63 -13.01 1.27 2.97
N ARG A 64 -12.56 1.71 4.15
CA ARG A 64 -12.77 3.07 4.67
C ARG A 64 -11.42 3.74 4.87
N LEU A 65 -11.33 4.99 4.45
CA LEU A 65 -10.10 5.80 4.51
C LEU A 65 -10.30 7.10 5.31
N ASP A 66 -11.42 7.25 5.99
CA ASP A 66 -11.82 8.46 6.73
C ASP A 66 -11.32 8.48 8.19
N SER A 67 -10.62 7.45 8.62
CA SER A 67 -9.90 7.40 9.90
C SER A 67 -8.60 6.61 9.78
N LEU A 68 -7.65 6.89 10.66
CA LEU A 68 -6.40 6.14 10.73
C LEU A 68 -6.66 4.65 10.99
N GLU A 69 -7.51 4.35 11.99
CA GLU A 69 -7.85 2.97 12.35
C GLU A 69 -8.44 2.19 11.17
N ALA A 70 -9.44 2.77 10.49
CA ALA A 70 -10.07 2.12 9.35
C ALA A 70 -9.10 1.95 8.17
N THR A 71 -8.23 2.92 7.92
CA THR A 71 -7.19 2.84 6.90
C THR A 71 -6.21 1.69 7.17
N LEU A 72 -5.76 1.55 8.40
CA LEU A 72 -4.83 0.48 8.80
C LEU A 72 -5.48 -0.91 8.78
N LYS A 73 -6.78 -0.99 9.08
CA LYS A 73 -7.56 -2.23 8.97
C LYS A 73 -7.66 -2.71 7.52
N GLY A 74 -7.82 -1.78 6.58
CA GLY A 74 -8.01 -2.09 5.17
C GLY A 74 -9.39 -2.62 4.84
N GLY A 75 -9.56 -3.05 3.61
CA GLY A 75 -10.81 -3.59 3.08
C GLY A 75 -10.78 -5.11 2.90
N SER A 76 -11.53 -5.61 1.91
CA SER A 76 -11.67 -7.05 1.62
C SER A 76 -10.32 -7.74 1.33
N ASN A 77 -9.36 -6.99 0.80
CA ASN A 77 -8.01 -7.48 0.45
C ASN A 77 -6.92 -7.02 1.45
N GLY A 78 -7.31 -6.56 2.63
CA GLY A 78 -6.39 -5.99 3.62
C GLY A 78 -6.04 -4.53 3.34
N ALA A 79 -5.01 -4.01 4.01
CA ALA A 79 -4.60 -2.61 3.91
C ALA A 79 -3.86 -2.27 2.61
N GLY A 80 -3.26 -3.24 1.96
CA GLY A 80 -2.45 -3.05 0.75
C GLY A 80 -1.08 -2.42 1.01
N PHE A 81 -0.68 -2.30 2.26
CA PHE A 81 0.65 -1.83 2.65
C PHE A 81 1.08 -2.40 4.01
N GLU A 82 2.38 -2.40 4.24
CA GLU A 82 3.01 -2.70 5.52
C GLU A 82 3.80 -1.49 6.01
N LYS A 83 3.78 -1.26 7.32
CA LYS A 83 4.56 -0.18 7.94
C LYS A 83 6.04 -0.30 7.57
N GLY A 84 6.65 0.79 7.15
CA GLY A 84 8.05 0.83 6.76
C GLY A 84 8.38 0.31 5.36
N ALA A 85 7.39 -0.13 4.58
CA ALA A 85 7.61 -0.80 3.30
C ALA A 85 6.78 -0.20 2.15
N SER A 86 6.83 1.12 1.96
CA SER A 86 6.06 1.81 0.92
C SER A 86 6.39 1.32 -0.50
N ALA A 87 7.63 0.91 -0.76
CA ALA A 87 8.05 0.41 -2.06
C ALA A 87 7.42 -0.94 -2.46
N LYS A 88 6.82 -1.65 -1.51
CA LYS A 88 6.12 -2.93 -1.73
C LYS A 88 4.60 -2.80 -1.64
N SER A 89 4.10 -1.59 -1.50
CA SER A 89 2.69 -1.31 -1.26
C SER A 89 1.89 -1.30 -2.57
N THR A 90 0.95 -2.23 -2.72
CA THR A 90 -0.02 -2.22 -3.82
C THR A 90 -0.94 -0.99 -3.73
N PHE A 91 -1.24 -0.52 -2.51
CA PHE A 91 -1.99 0.71 -2.29
C PHE A 91 -1.27 1.93 -2.90
N VAL A 92 0.03 2.07 -2.64
CA VAL A 92 0.85 3.14 -3.24
C VAL A 92 0.91 3.00 -4.75
N ALA A 93 1.14 1.79 -5.27
CA ALA A 93 1.20 1.54 -6.71
C ALA A 93 -0.13 1.88 -7.39
N SER A 94 -1.25 1.60 -6.75
CA SER A 94 -2.60 1.94 -7.23
C SER A 94 -2.78 3.46 -7.38
N VAL A 95 -2.42 4.24 -6.36
CA VAL A 95 -2.54 5.71 -6.43
C VAL A 95 -1.44 6.35 -7.29
N ALA A 96 -0.33 5.68 -7.50
CA ALA A 96 0.72 6.07 -8.45
C ALA A 96 0.41 5.67 -9.89
N ARG A 97 -0.71 4.99 -10.13
CA ARG A 97 -1.17 4.50 -11.44
C ARG A 97 -0.19 3.54 -12.13
N LEU A 98 0.40 2.67 -11.34
CA LEU A 98 1.33 1.62 -11.78
C LEU A 98 0.71 0.22 -11.82
N MET A 99 -0.58 0.13 -11.51
CA MET A 99 -1.37 -1.10 -11.58
C MET A 99 -2.15 -1.15 -12.91
N SER A 100 -3.02 -2.15 -13.08
CA SER A 100 -3.99 -2.17 -14.18
C SER A 100 -5.02 -1.04 -14.05
N ASP A 101 -5.69 -0.69 -15.13
CA ASP A 101 -6.67 0.41 -15.13
C ASP A 101 -7.78 0.20 -14.09
N ASP A 102 -8.20 -1.04 -13.88
CA ASP A 102 -9.23 -1.39 -12.89
C ASP A 102 -8.76 -1.29 -11.43
N GLU A 103 -7.46 -1.35 -11.21
CA GLU A 103 -6.85 -1.32 -9.88
C GLU A 103 -6.29 0.06 -9.53
N ASN A 104 -6.12 0.94 -10.51
CA ASN A 104 -5.66 2.31 -10.27
C ASN A 104 -6.74 3.12 -9.55
N MET A 105 -6.34 3.88 -8.51
CA MET A 105 -7.23 4.69 -7.69
C MET A 105 -6.78 6.16 -7.62
N PRO A 106 -7.72 7.10 -7.64
CA PRO A 106 -9.14 6.89 -7.97
C PRO A 106 -9.31 6.41 -9.42
N PRO A 107 -10.42 5.71 -9.75
CA PRO A 107 -10.71 5.38 -11.14
C PRO A 107 -10.77 6.64 -12.00
N GLU A 108 -10.37 6.54 -13.25
CA GLU A 108 -10.38 7.67 -14.17
C GLU A 108 -11.76 8.34 -14.22
N GLY A 109 -11.79 9.67 -14.11
CA GLY A 109 -13.01 10.47 -14.09
C GLY A 109 -13.84 10.38 -12.80
N LYS A 110 -13.39 9.66 -11.77
CA LYS A 110 -14.13 9.48 -10.50
C LYS A 110 -13.55 10.26 -9.32
N GLY A 111 -12.41 10.88 -9.47
CA GLY A 111 -11.76 11.69 -8.44
C GLY A 111 -10.44 12.25 -8.93
N GLN A 112 -9.85 13.15 -8.14
CA GLN A 112 -8.57 13.75 -8.47
C GLN A 112 -7.43 12.76 -8.20
N ALA A 113 -6.64 12.44 -9.22
CA ALA A 113 -5.44 11.61 -9.06
C ALA A 113 -4.40 12.30 -8.16
N PHE A 114 -3.59 11.50 -7.49
CA PHE A 114 -2.46 12.00 -6.70
C PHE A 114 -1.37 12.54 -7.62
N SER A 115 -0.76 13.66 -7.25
CA SER A 115 0.49 14.12 -7.86
C SER A 115 1.66 13.22 -7.43
N LYS A 116 2.79 13.33 -8.13
CA LYS A 116 4.01 12.60 -7.74
C LYS A 116 4.48 12.97 -6.33
N GLU A 117 4.36 14.23 -5.96
CA GLU A 117 4.69 14.75 -4.63
C GLU A 117 3.76 14.17 -3.56
N GLU A 118 2.48 14.07 -3.85
CA GLU A 118 1.48 13.47 -2.95
C GLU A 118 1.71 11.97 -2.77
N VAL A 119 2.07 11.25 -3.82
CA VAL A 119 2.48 9.85 -3.72
C VAL A 119 3.73 9.72 -2.86
N GLY A 120 4.72 10.61 -3.04
CA GLY A 120 5.92 10.67 -2.20
C GLY A 120 5.60 10.92 -0.72
N LEU A 121 4.62 11.77 -0.44
CA LEU A 121 4.16 12.05 0.92
C LEU A 121 3.46 10.82 1.55
N LEU A 122 2.62 10.13 0.80
CA LEU A 122 2.00 8.87 1.23
C LEU A 122 3.07 7.82 1.55
N ARG A 123 4.09 7.71 0.72
CA ARG A 123 5.23 6.82 0.96
C ARG A 123 5.97 7.17 2.25
N ALA A 124 6.24 8.45 2.48
CA ALA A 124 6.89 8.93 3.71
C ALA A 124 6.06 8.57 4.95
N TRP A 125 4.76 8.74 4.91
CA TRP A 125 3.87 8.35 6.00
C TRP A 125 3.97 6.85 6.32
N ILE A 126 3.93 5.99 5.30
CA ILE A 126 4.05 4.53 5.47
C ILE A 126 5.43 4.18 6.03
N ASP A 127 6.51 4.72 5.46
CA ASP A 127 7.89 4.41 5.86
C ASP A 127 8.22 4.92 7.27
N GLN A 128 7.55 5.99 7.73
CA GLN A 128 7.70 6.54 9.09
C GLN A 128 6.80 5.88 10.14
N GLY A 129 6.04 4.86 9.78
CA GLY A 129 5.30 4.04 10.72
C GLY A 129 3.82 4.38 10.88
N THR A 130 3.20 5.08 9.92
CA THR A 130 1.74 5.28 9.84
C THR A 130 1.11 5.93 11.10
N LYS A 131 1.67 7.00 11.58
CA LYS A 131 1.17 7.75 12.75
C LYS A 131 0.02 8.68 12.42
#